data_e68428ab02a7edb78c6109a7dc5e2c30
#
_entry.id   e68428ab02a7edb78c6109a7dc5e2c30
#
_cell.length_a   1.000
_cell.length_b   1.000
_cell.length_c   1.000
_cell.angle_alpha   90.00
_cell.angle_beta   90.00
_cell.angle_gamma   90.00
#
_symmetry.space_group_name_H-M   'P 1'
#
loop_
_entity.id
_entity.type
_entity.pdbx_description
1 polymer ?
#
loop_
_entity_poly.entity_id
_entity_poly.type
_entity_poly.pdbx_seq_one_letter_code
_entity_poly.pdbx_strand_id
1 'polypeptide(L)'
;MALISLDRVRRIGRTIRQSPRTSFLCACKKVEFGLLGKHASPRAYNHPVGIDIELTNICNLQCPWCDTQHYADKEVKKREIPWEIYQQIVPKLKGINRVIFCGGGETLTYKHAPEAVALTKQYVPTVLMHSNGVLLRGERADKLAASGLDGLRISIDGADEETFHQVRGTSLAKIIENMKYFSSRCATPISTVSVISKLNWRSLLMVPDLLRQVENVRQLYFQPVEVGFLGWEGESYHVSGEDLRELRETVLDKCQRYGLETNIGDPDFDPLFFKPFKLCEYPFFGYITLNYEGFVAPCCRLTNVAHMGDLKEQTFEEVWNGEAFTQLRALMLKGDYPSYCHSRCNYRVEMNAQPSSQTPGRLKRPAAAGAGEGLLAIEQLQGA
;
A
#
# COMPACT_ATOMS: atom_id res chain seq x y z
N MET A 1 13.10 -21.27 -16.19
CA MET A 1 13.92 -20.36 -15.38
C MET A 1 13.62 -18.94 -15.87
N ALA A 2 12.83 -18.17 -15.13
CA ALA A 2 12.58 -16.77 -15.48
C ALA A 2 13.85 -15.95 -15.25
N LEU A 3 14.38 -15.31 -16.30
CA LEU A 3 15.49 -14.40 -16.21
C LEU A 3 15.11 -13.24 -15.27
N ILE A 4 15.80 -13.14 -14.15
CA ILE A 4 15.64 -12.02 -13.21
C ILE A 4 16.12 -10.77 -13.94
N SER A 5 15.23 -9.77 -14.13
CA SER A 5 15.62 -8.52 -14.81
C SER A 5 16.76 -7.81 -14.07
N LEU A 6 17.68 -7.18 -14.82
CA LEU A 6 18.81 -6.43 -14.25
C LEU A 6 18.36 -5.36 -13.24
N ASP A 7 17.18 -4.78 -13.44
CA ASP A 7 16.62 -3.78 -12.53
C ASP A 7 16.08 -4.39 -11.23
N ARG A 8 15.58 -5.62 -11.28
CA ARG A 8 15.24 -6.38 -10.09
C ARG A 8 16.50 -6.70 -9.26
N VAL A 9 17.60 -7.06 -9.94
CA VAL A 9 18.92 -7.27 -9.30
C VAL A 9 19.44 -5.98 -8.69
N ARG A 10 19.36 -4.83 -9.39
CA ARG A 10 19.78 -3.53 -8.88
C ARG A 10 18.95 -3.06 -7.69
N ARG A 11 17.62 -3.28 -7.71
CA ARG A 11 16.73 -2.98 -6.56
C ARG A 11 17.07 -3.83 -5.35
N ILE A 12 17.26 -5.13 -5.53
CA ILE A 12 17.70 -6.04 -4.46
C ILE A 12 19.07 -5.60 -3.93
N GLY A 13 20.01 -5.27 -4.80
CA GLY A 13 21.34 -4.79 -4.42
C GLY A 13 21.31 -3.48 -3.61
N ARG A 14 20.43 -2.53 -3.93
CA ARG A 14 20.23 -1.32 -3.13
C ARG A 14 19.70 -1.63 -1.74
N THR A 15 18.67 -2.46 -1.64
CA THR A 15 18.06 -2.86 -0.36
C THR A 15 19.06 -3.60 0.53
N ILE A 16 19.87 -4.50 -0.04
CA ILE A 16 20.93 -5.22 0.68
C ILE A 16 21.98 -4.24 1.22
N ARG A 17 22.40 -3.24 0.44
CA ARG A 17 23.38 -2.24 0.87
C ARG A 17 22.89 -1.36 2.01
N GLN A 18 21.60 -1.01 2.02
CA GLN A 18 21.01 -0.14 3.05
C GLN A 18 20.82 -0.84 4.41
N SER A 19 20.51 -2.15 4.42
CA SER A 19 20.35 -2.93 5.64
C SER A 19 20.73 -4.40 5.41
N PRO A 20 22.02 -4.71 5.39
CA PRO A 20 22.51 -6.04 5.04
C PRO A 20 21.93 -7.15 5.91
N ARG A 21 21.89 -6.92 7.24
CA ARG A 21 21.40 -7.90 8.21
C ARG A 21 19.92 -8.24 8.00
N THR A 22 19.05 -7.23 7.88
CA THR A 22 17.61 -7.45 7.68
C THR A 22 17.34 -8.11 6.33
N SER A 23 18.03 -7.67 5.28
CA SER A 23 17.92 -8.26 3.95
C SER A 23 18.36 -9.73 3.94
N PHE A 24 19.45 -10.05 4.64
CA PHE A 24 19.94 -11.42 4.79
C PHE A 24 18.92 -12.29 5.53
N LEU A 25 18.41 -11.85 6.69
CA LEU A 25 17.43 -12.60 7.46
C LEU A 25 16.12 -12.79 6.70
N CYS A 26 15.65 -11.79 5.96
CA CYS A 26 14.50 -11.94 5.06
C CYS A 26 14.76 -12.96 3.95
N ALA A 27 15.97 -12.97 3.36
CA ALA A 27 16.34 -13.96 2.37
C ALA A 27 16.37 -15.38 2.96
N CYS A 28 16.93 -15.54 4.16
CA CYS A 28 16.91 -16.81 4.90
C CYS A 28 15.48 -17.30 5.15
N LYS A 29 14.58 -16.40 5.57
CA LYS A 29 13.17 -16.74 5.81
C LYS A 29 12.44 -17.13 4.52
N LYS A 30 12.75 -16.49 3.39
CA LYS A 30 12.21 -16.87 2.07
C LYS A 30 12.71 -18.25 1.63
N VAL A 31 13.99 -18.57 1.87
CA VAL A 31 14.55 -19.90 1.59
C VAL A 31 13.89 -20.96 2.48
N GLU A 32 13.74 -20.68 3.79
CA GLU A 32 13.00 -21.56 4.71
C GLU A 32 11.58 -21.84 4.19
N PHE A 33 10.86 -20.79 3.77
CA PHE A 33 9.54 -20.92 3.18
C PHE A 33 9.54 -21.77 1.89
N GLY A 34 10.50 -21.54 1.01
CA GLY A 34 10.63 -22.27 -0.25
C GLY A 34 10.92 -23.75 -0.06
N LEU A 35 11.71 -24.10 0.98
CA LEU A 35 12.13 -25.48 1.27
C LEU A 35 11.12 -26.23 2.13
N LEU A 36 10.57 -25.59 3.17
CA LEU A 36 9.75 -26.24 4.18
C LEU A 36 8.23 -26.05 3.95
N GLY A 37 7.83 -25.02 3.17
CA GLY A 37 6.42 -24.71 2.91
C GLY A 37 5.60 -24.61 4.20
N LYS A 38 4.55 -25.44 4.33
CA LYS A 38 3.70 -25.50 5.52
C LYS A 38 4.40 -25.95 6.82
N HIS A 39 5.62 -26.47 6.74
CA HIS A 39 6.43 -26.87 7.88
C HIS A 39 7.42 -25.79 8.34
N ALA A 40 7.40 -24.60 7.71
CA ALA A 40 8.20 -23.46 8.15
C ALA A 40 7.80 -23.00 9.56
N SER A 41 8.72 -22.33 10.25
CA SER A 41 8.43 -21.81 11.59
C SER A 41 7.44 -20.64 11.56
N PRO A 42 6.41 -20.61 12.41
CA PRO A 42 5.54 -19.47 12.58
C PRO A 42 6.25 -18.29 13.29
N ARG A 43 7.38 -18.57 13.95
CA ARG A 43 8.20 -17.51 14.57
C ARG A 43 9.08 -16.84 13.52
N ALA A 44 9.13 -15.52 13.55
CA ALA A 44 9.95 -14.73 12.64
C ALA A 44 11.25 -14.32 13.36
N TYR A 45 12.40 -14.67 12.80
CA TYR A 45 13.71 -14.19 13.23
C TYR A 45 14.22 -12.99 12.41
N ASN A 46 13.43 -12.59 11.44
CA ASN A 46 13.62 -11.39 10.59
C ASN A 46 12.61 -10.31 10.96
N HIS A 47 12.93 -9.06 10.65
CA HIS A 47 11.93 -8.00 10.60
C HIS A 47 11.18 -8.03 9.26
N PRO A 48 9.97 -7.42 9.16
CA PRO A 48 9.31 -7.23 7.88
C PRO A 48 10.17 -6.36 6.95
N VAL A 49 9.95 -6.46 5.64
CA VAL A 49 10.63 -5.63 4.64
C VAL A 49 10.37 -4.15 4.87
N GLY A 50 9.16 -3.84 5.32
CA GLY A 50 8.77 -2.47 5.63
C GLY A 50 7.48 -2.40 6.43
N ILE A 51 7.14 -1.19 6.80
CA ILE A 51 5.89 -0.87 7.46
C ILE A 51 5.21 0.30 6.75
N ASP A 52 3.94 0.11 6.44
CA ASP A 52 3.06 1.18 5.97
C ASP A 52 2.51 1.92 7.19
N ILE A 53 2.61 3.24 7.22
CA ILE A 53 2.11 4.05 8.33
C ILE A 53 0.98 4.93 7.85
N GLU A 54 -0.18 4.71 8.41
CA GLU A 54 -1.36 5.55 8.24
C GLU A 54 -1.38 6.62 9.34
N LEU A 55 -0.95 7.84 9.01
CA LEU A 55 -0.94 8.95 9.96
C LEU A 55 -2.35 9.51 10.21
N THR A 56 -3.23 9.35 9.24
CA THR A 56 -4.60 9.90 9.26
C THR A 56 -5.52 9.11 8.34
N ASN A 57 -6.81 9.06 8.67
CA ASN A 57 -7.86 8.59 7.78
C ASN A 57 -8.62 9.74 7.08
N ILE A 58 -8.14 10.99 7.24
CA ILE A 58 -8.73 12.15 6.60
C ILE A 58 -8.19 12.25 5.17
N CYS A 59 -9.08 12.37 4.20
CA CYS A 59 -8.72 12.65 2.81
C CYS A 59 -9.49 13.88 2.31
N ASN A 60 -8.82 14.68 1.48
CA ASN A 60 -9.38 15.86 0.84
C ASN A 60 -10.00 15.58 -0.53
N LEU A 61 -10.05 14.31 -0.96
CA LEU A 61 -10.69 13.83 -2.19
C LEU A 61 -11.72 12.74 -1.90
N GLN A 62 -12.61 12.49 -2.87
CA GLN A 62 -13.65 11.46 -2.83
C GLN A 62 -13.64 10.64 -4.13
N CYS A 63 -12.53 9.92 -4.37
CA CYS A 63 -12.37 9.12 -5.57
C CYS A 63 -13.40 7.98 -5.62
N PRO A 64 -14.05 7.69 -6.75
CA PRO A 64 -15.16 6.74 -6.84
C PRO A 64 -14.78 5.29 -6.49
N TRP A 65 -13.53 4.88 -6.69
CA TRP A 65 -13.06 3.52 -6.32
C TRP A 65 -12.20 3.47 -5.06
N CYS A 66 -12.24 4.53 -4.24
CA CYS A 66 -11.51 4.54 -2.98
C CYS A 66 -12.25 3.72 -1.93
N ASP A 67 -11.67 2.61 -1.50
CA ASP A 67 -12.25 1.76 -0.46
C ASP A 67 -12.52 2.52 0.85
N THR A 68 -11.66 3.47 1.21
CA THR A 68 -11.87 4.32 2.39
C THR A 68 -13.17 5.12 2.34
N GLN A 69 -13.59 5.56 1.15
CA GLN A 69 -14.83 6.33 0.99
C GLN A 69 -16.06 5.41 1.04
N HIS A 70 -15.93 4.15 0.65
CA HIS A 70 -17.02 3.19 0.57
C HIS A 70 -17.14 2.32 1.82
N TYR A 71 -16.00 2.00 2.48
CA TYR A 71 -15.98 1.28 3.76
C TYR A 71 -15.97 2.19 4.98
N ALA A 72 -15.80 3.49 4.78
CA ALA A 72 -16.08 4.41 5.82
C ALA A 72 -17.57 4.24 6.14
N ASP A 73 -17.90 3.33 7.06
CA ASP A 73 -19.09 3.52 7.86
C ASP A 73 -19.18 5.03 8.09
N LYS A 74 -20.31 5.63 7.75
CA LYS A 74 -20.54 7.08 7.92
C LYS A 74 -20.22 7.54 9.35
N GLU A 75 -19.97 6.60 10.25
CA GLU A 75 -19.59 6.75 11.65
C GLU A 75 -18.08 6.66 11.93
N VAL A 76 -17.21 6.34 10.96
CA VAL A 76 -15.76 6.34 11.21
C VAL A 76 -15.33 7.80 11.40
N LYS A 77 -15.15 8.17 12.65
CA LYS A 77 -14.66 9.50 13.02
C LYS A 77 -13.37 9.79 12.27
N LYS A 78 -13.31 10.94 11.60
CA LYS A 78 -12.05 11.44 11.03
C LYS A 78 -11.04 11.58 12.16
N ARG A 79 -9.88 10.93 12.00
CA ARG A 79 -8.85 10.85 13.04
C ARG A 79 -7.47 10.96 12.42
N GLU A 80 -6.56 11.45 13.21
CA GLU A 80 -5.13 11.44 12.94
C GLU A 80 -4.38 10.99 14.19
N ILE A 81 -3.16 10.47 14.03
CA ILE A 81 -2.33 10.08 15.16
C ILE A 81 -1.90 11.35 15.94
N PRO A 82 -2.09 11.41 17.27
CA PRO A 82 -1.53 12.50 18.05
C PRO A 82 -0.02 12.56 17.89
N TRP A 83 0.53 13.77 17.72
CA TRP A 83 1.95 13.94 17.44
C TRP A 83 2.84 13.34 18.54
N GLU A 84 2.46 13.51 19.78
CA GLU A 84 3.17 12.98 20.96
C GLU A 84 3.20 11.45 20.95
N ILE A 85 2.12 10.82 20.53
CA ILE A 85 2.03 9.35 20.36
C ILE A 85 2.95 8.90 19.24
N TYR A 86 2.95 9.63 18.09
CA TYR A 86 3.85 9.31 17.00
C TYR A 86 5.32 9.39 17.41
N GLN A 87 5.69 10.43 18.15
CA GLN A 87 7.06 10.59 18.70
C GLN A 87 7.47 9.44 19.63
N GLN A 88 6.55 8.88 20.40
CA GLN A 88 6.82 7.72 21.28
C GLN A 88 6.98 6.41 20.49
N ILE A 89 6.25 6.25 19.37
CA ILE A 89 6.26 5.03 18.57
C ILE A 89 7.49 4.94 17.66
N VAL A 90 7.88 6.03 17.03
CA VAL A 90 8.91 6.02 15.96
C VAL A 90 10.25 5.40 16.39
N PRO A 91 10.81 5.65 17.59
CA PRO A 91 12.04 5.00 18.05
C PRO A 91 11.95 3.46 18.08
N LYS A 92 10.75 2.92 18.29
CA LYS A 92 10.49 1.47 18.33
C LYS A 92 10.59 0.83 16.93
N LEU A 93 10.61 1.63 15.85
CA LEU A 93 10.76 1.17 14.47
C LEU A 93 12.24 0.94 14.08
N LYS A 94 13.17 1.13 14.99
CA LYS A 94 14.60 0.87 14.75
C LYS A 94 14.79 -0.59 14.32
N GLY A 95 15.47 -0.78 13.18
CA GLY A 95 15.67 -2.11 12.57
C GLY A 95 14.70 -2.42 11.41
N ILE A 96 13.65 -1.64 11.24
CA ILE A 96 12.84 -1.65 10.02
C ILE A 96 13.62 -0.98 8.89
N ASN A 97 13.61 -1.58 7.69
CA ASN A 97 14.35 -1.05 6.54
C ASN A 97 13.63 0.10 5.85
N ARG A 98 12.32 0.08 5.86
CA ARG A 98 11.50 1.00 5.07
C ARG A 98 10.20 1.35 5.79
N VAL A 99 9.89 2.62 5.77
CA VAL A 99 8.57 3.16 6.10
C VAL A 99 7.95 3.75 4.84
N ILE A 100 6.67 3.50 4.62
CA ILE A 100 5.86 4.15 3.60
C ILE A 100 4.71 4.86 4.30
N PHE A 101 4.66 6.18 4.23
CA PHE A 101 3.49 6.92 4.66
C PHE A 101 2.39 6.80 3.62
N CYS A 102 1.38 6.01 3.92
CA CYS A 102 0.21 5.76 3.07
C CYS A 102 -0.94 5.21 3.92
N GLY A 103 -2.10 5.07 3.36
CA GLY A 103 -3.27 4.48 4.04
C GLY A 103 -4.59 4.96 3.46
N GLY A 104 -5.63 4.90 4.26
CA GLY A 104 -6.97 5.29 3.86
C GLY A 104 -7.18 6.80 3.73
N GLY A 105 -6.32 7.64 4.34
CA GLY A 105 -6.34 9.09 4.23
C GLY A 105 -5.33 9.63 3.21
N GLU A 106 -5.32 10.97 3.08
CA GLU A 106 -4.26 11.68 2.38
C GLU A 106 -3.19 12.11 3.38
N THR A 107 -1.98 11.60 3.22
CA THR A 107 -0.88 11.83 4.19
C THR A 107 -0.60 13.32 4.42
N LEU A 108 -0.68 14.15 3.37
CA LEU A 108 -0.43 15.58 3.47
C LEU A 108 -1.57 16.38 4.14
N THR A 109 -2.71 15.77 4.50
CA THR A 109 -3.69 16.43 5.37
C THR A 109 -3.21 16.49 6.81
N TYR A 110 -2.36 15.54 7.23
CA TYR A 110 -1.74 15.57 8.55
C TYR A 110 -0.75 16.73 8.64
N LYS A 111 -1.00 17.64 9.58
CA LYS A 111 -0.21 18.89 9.69
C LYS A 111 1.27 18.65 9.95
N HIS A 112 1.62 17.55 10.64
CA HIS A 112 2.98 17.17 10.98
C HIS A 112 3.61 16.16 9.99
N ALA A 113 3.06 16.01 8.77
CA ALA A 113 3.59 15.04 7.81
C ALA A 113 5.08 15.27 7.47
N PRO A 114 5.58 16.50 7.20
CA PRO A 114 7.00 16.72 6.97
C PRO A 114 7.87 16.41 8.20
N GLU A 115 7.41 16.79 9.38
CA GLU A 115 8.11 16.53 10.65
C GLU A 115 8.11 15.01 10.95
N ALA A 116 7.04 14.29 10.61
CA ALA A 116 6.99 12.84 10.76
C ALA A 116 8.01 12.15 9.84
N VAL A 117 8.19 12.61 8.61
CA VAL A 117 9.26 12.14 7.72
C VAL A 117 10.63 12.38 8.36
N ALA A 118 10.92 13.60 8.76
CA ALA A 118 12.22 14.00 9.33
C ALA A 118 12.55 13.19 10.61
N LEU A 119 11.57 12.98 11.48
CA LEU A 119 11.73 12.16 12.68
C LEU A 119 11.98 10.70 12.33
N THR A 120 11.20 10.13 11.41
CA THR A 120 11.33 8.73 10.99
C THR A 120 12.70 8.44 10.37
N LYS A 121 13.23 9.37 9.59
CA LYS A 121 14.58 9.26 8.99
C LYS A 121 15.71 9.06 10.02
N GLN A 122 15.52 9.44 11.27
CA GLN A 122 16.51 9.22 12.33
C GLN A 122 16.61 7.74 12.74
N TYR A 123 15.58 6.94 12.49
CA TYR A 123 15.48 5.56 12.94
C TYR A 123 15.40 4.55 11.80
N VAL A 124 14.89 4.98 10.63
CA VAL A 124 14.61 4.12 9.48
C VAL A 124 15.37 4.64 8.25
N PRO A 125 16.15 3.77 7.57
CA PRO A 125 17.02 4.22 6.47
C PRO A 125 16.26 4.70 5.23
N THR A 126 15.08 4.14 4.94
CA THR A 126 14.28 4.52 3.76
C THR A 126 12.90 4.97 4.17
N VAL A 127 12.54 6.20 3.83
CA VAL A 127 11.20 6.76 4.09
C VAL A 127 10.59 7.24 2.78
N LEU A 128 9.45 6.66 2.44
CA LEU A 128 8.66 6.97 1.25
C LEU A 128 7.31 7.56 1.67
N MET A 129 6.65 8.25 0.74
CA MET A 129 5.32 8.81 0.97
C MET A 129 4.45 8.64 -0.27
N HIS A 130 3.17 8.32 -0.07
CA HIS A 130 2.13 8.39 -1.08
C HIS A 130 1.27 9.63 -0.84
N SER A 131 0.87 10.30 -1.93
CA SER A 131 0.00 11.48 -1.88
C SER A 131 -0.84 11.60 -3.15
N ASN A 132 -2.00 12.23 -3.04
CA ASN A 132 -2.78 12.66 -4.19
C ASN A 132 -2.25 13.96 -4.84
N GLY A 133 -1.25 14.61 -4.24
CA GLY A 133 -0.57 15.78 -4.78
C GLY A 133 -1.28 17.12 -4.60
N VAL A 134 -2.55 17.14 -4.16
CA VAL A 134 -3.34 18.40 -4.03
C VAL A 134 -2.69 19.38 -3.06
N LEU A 135 -2.17 18.88 -1.95
CA LEU A 135 -1.57 19.70 -0.89
C LEU A 135 -0.06 19.86 -1.02
N LEU A 136 0.55 19.38 -2.11
CA LEU A 136 1.99 19.44 -2.37
C LEU A 136 2.41 20.81 -2.91
N ARG A 137 2.21 21.87 -2.10
CA ARG A 137 2.47 23.27 -2.50
C ARG A 137 2.85 24.14 -1.32
N GLY A 138 3.50 25.27 -1.60
CA GLY A 138 3.88 26.30 -0.63
C GLY A 138 4.73 25.71 0.50
N GLU A 139 4.60 26.28 1.69
CA GLU A 139 5.39 25.92 2.87
C GLU A 139 5.38 24.41 3.17
N ARG A 140 4.25 23.71 2.95
CA ARG A 140 4.15 22.27 3.16
C ARG A 140 5.06 21.49 2.22
N ALA A 141 5.10 21.85 0.95
CA ALA A 141 6.00 21.24 -0.02
C ALA A 141 7.47 21.57 0.29
N ASP A 142 7.77 22.82 0.69
CA ASP A 142 9.11 23.25 1.06
C ASP A 142 9.64 22.46 2.27
N LYS A 143 8.82 22.31 3.32
CA LYS A 143 9.16 21.51 4.48
C LYS A 143 9.34 20.02 4.14
N LEU A 144 8.48 19.48 3.28
CA LEU A 144 8.60 18.09 2.83
C LEU A 144 9.88 17.89 2.00
N ALA A 145 10.22 18.83 1.12
CA ALA A 145 11.46 18.79 0.34
C ALA A 145 12.72 18.78 1.23
N ALA A 146 12.66 19.48 2.37
CA ALA A 146 13.74 19.55 3.36
C ALA A 146 13.76 18.38 4.37
N SER A 147 12.73 17.53 4.40
CA SER A 147 12.55 16.51 5.44
C SER A 147 13.44 15.28 5.32
N GLY A 148 14.16 15.12 4.21
CA GLY A 148 14.96 13.93 3.91
C GLY A 148 14.15 12.75 3.35
N LEU A 149 12.99 13.01 2.76
CA LEU A 149 12.17 12.02 2.08
C LEU A 149 12.96 11.35 0.94
N ASP A 150 12.98 10.02 0.88
CA ASP A 150 13.73 9.25 -0.12
C ASP A 150 12.94 9.02 -1.43
N GLY A 151 11.64 9.22 -1.42
CA GLY A 151 10.81 9.09 -2.62
C GLY A 151 9.36 9.45 -2.36
N LEU A 152 8.76 10.12 -3.34
CA LEU A 152 7.37 10.56 -3.31
C LEU A 152 6.60 9.84 -4.41
N ARG A 153 5.45 9.23 -4.09
CA ARG A 153 4.56 8.62 -5.06
C ARG A 153 3.28 9.42 -5.18
N ILE A 154 2.99 9.90 -6.38
CA ILE A 154 1.80 10.70 -6.69
C ILE A 154 0.81 9.88 -7.50
N SER A 155 -0.47 9.97 -7.15
CA SER A 155 -1.55 9.30 -7.89
C SER A 155 -1.90 10.10 -9.14
N ILE A 156 -1.71 9.49 -10.33
CA ILE A 156 -2.04 10.08 -11.64
C ILE A 156 -2.90 9.09 -12.42
N ASP A 157 -4.21 9.26 -12.39
CA ASP A 157 -5.18 8.33 -12.97
C ASP A 157 -5.76 8.81 -14.31
N GLY A 158 -5.07 9.70 -15.00
CA GLY A 158 -5.41 10.19 -16.34
C GLY A 158 -4.41 11.21 -16.81
N ALA A 159 -4.38 11.47 -18.11
CA ALA A 159 -3.48 12.42 -18.77
C ALA A 159 -4.23 13.61 -19.41
N ASP A 160 -5.54 13.66 -19.29
CA ASP A 160 -6.40 14.76 -19.69
C ASP A 160 -7.27 15.22 -18.50
N GLU A 161 -7.67 16.48 -18.53
CA GLU A 161 -8.37 17.11 -17.41
C GLU A 161 -9.75 16.48 -17.14
N GLU A 162 -10.48 16.11 -18.19
CA GLU A 162 -11.83 15.56 -18.09
C GLU A 162 -11.82 14.20 -17.39
N THR A 163 -11.03 13.27 -17.92
CA THR A 163 -10.86 11.93 -17.34
C THR A 163 -10.32 12.02 -15.91
N PHE A 164 -9.29 12.86 -15.70
CA PHE A 164 -8.70 12.98 -14.37
C PHE A 164 -9.67 13.54 -13.35
N HIS A 165 -10.46 14.58 -13.73
CA HIS A 165 -11.49 15.13 -12.85
C HIS A 165 -12.58 14.10 -12.56
N GLN A 166 -13.01 13.32 -13.55
CA GLN A 166 -14.01 12.27 -13.36
C GLN A 166 -13.59 11.24 -12.32
N VAL A 167 -12.31 10.84 -12.33
CA VAL A 167 -11.81 9.73 -11.49
C VAL A 167 -11.17 10.19 -10.18
N ARG A 168 -10.81 11.49 -10.05
CA ARG A 168 -10.14 12.01 -8.83
C ARG A 168 -10.88 13.17 -8.17
N GLY A 169 -11.81 13.81 -8.88
CA GLY A 169 -12.56 14.96 -8.38
C GLY A 169 -11.72 16.24 -8.20
N THR A 170 -10.59 16.34 -8.90
CA THR A 170 -9.66 17.48 -8.80
C THR A 170 -9.01 17.78 -10.15
N SER A 171 -8.34 18.93 -10.27
CA SER A 171 -7.68 19.37 -11.51
C SER A 171 -6.32 18.69 -11.68
N LEU A 172 -6.08 18.08 -12.85
CA LEU A 172 -4.80 17.52 -13.26
C LEU A 172 -3.72 18.61 -13.38
N ALA A 173 -4.06 19.75 -13.97
CA ALA A 173 -3.13 20.86 -14.15
C ALA A 173 -2.55 21.32 -12.81
N LYS A 174 -3.37 21.42 -11.75
CA LYS A 174 -2.90 21.76 -10.40
C LYS A 174 -1.94 20.72 -9.83
N ILE A 175 -2.22 19.42 -10.05
CA ILE A 175 -1.31 18.37 -9.58
C ILE A 175 0.04 18.47 -10.29
N ILE A 176 0.05 18.67 -11.60
CA ILE A 176 1.27 18.82 -12.38
C ILE A 176 2.07 20.06 -11.94
N GLU A 177 1.41 21.18 -11.69
CA GLU A 177 2.06 22.39 -11.14
C GLU A 177 2.69 22.11 -9.77
N ASN A 178 1.98 21.45 -8.88
CA ASN A 178 2.48 21.06 -7.56
C ASN A 178 3.68 20.11 -7.66
N MET A 179 3.65 19.15 -8.59
CA MET A 179 4.79 18.25 -8.84
C MET A 179 6.00 19.02 -9.37
N LYS A 180 5.81 19.95 -10.32
CA LYS A 180 6.87 20.84 -10.83
C LYS A 180 7.46 21.70 -9.71
N TYR A 181 6.59 22.28 -8.88
CA TYR A 181 7.03 23.07 -7.73
C TYR A 181 7.90 22.22 -6.78
N PHE A 182 7.44 21.04 -6.38
CA PHE A 182 8.21 20.18 -5.49
C PHE A 182 9.53 19.73 -6.11
N SER A 183 9.55 19.31 -7.38
CA SER A 183 10.77 18.89 -8.08
C SER A 183 11.80 20.02 -8.23
N SER A 184 11.36 21.28 -8.27
CA SER A 184 12.27 22.45 -8.26
C SER A 184 12.91 22.71 -6.89
N ARG A 185 12.37 22.13 -5.80
CA ARG A 185 12.86 22.34 -4.43
C ARG A 185 13.84 21.28 -3.97
N CYS A 186 13.79 20.08 -4.52
CA CYS A 186 14.65 18.97 -4.13
C CYS A 186 14.85 17.96 -5.26
N ALA A 187 15.87 17.11 -5.10
CA ALA A 187 16.14 16.01 -6.02
C ALA A 187 15.43 14.71 -5.65
N THR A 188 14.47 14.74 -4.73
CA THR A 188 13.72 13.55 -4.31
C THR A 188 13.04 12.90 -5.51
N PRO A 189 13.31 11.60 -5.77
CA PRO A 189 12.68 10.91 -6.88
C PRO A 189 11.17 10.88 -6.75
N ILE A 190 10.47 11.19 -7.84
CA ILE A 190 9.02 11.07 -7.92
C ILE A 190 8.69 9.79 -8.70
N SER A 191 7.76 9.01 -8.19
CA SER A 191 7.07 7.96 -8.92
C SER A 191 5.58 8.28 -9.01
N THR A 192 4.90 7.75 -10.02
CA THR A 192 3.45 7.85 -10.09
C THR A 192 2.80 6.49 -9.96
N VAL A 193 1.55 6.46 -9.50
CA VAL A 193 0.70 5.30 -9.54
C VAL A 193 -0.58 5.64 -10.26
N SER A 194 -0.99 4.77 -11.19
CA SER A 194 -2.22 4.90 -11.96
C SER A 194 -3.08 3.64 -11.75
N VAL A 195 -4.32 3.83 -11.35
CA VAL A 195 -5.31 2.76 -11.28
C VAL A 195 -5.93 2.58 -12.65
N ILE A 196 -5.82 1.39 -13.22
CA ILE A 196 -6.36 1.04 -14.54
C ILE A 196 -7.84 0.65 -14.40
N SER A 197 -8.71 1.34 -15.14
CA SER A 197 -10.14 1.02 -15.22
C SER A 197 -10.71 1.33 -16.61
N LYS A 198 -11.90 0.84 -16.90
CA LYS A 198 -12.61 1.21 -18.14
C LYS A 198 -12.84 2.71 -18.31
N LEU A 199 -12.88 3.46 -17.20
CA LEU A 199 -13.12 4.90 -17.23
C LEU A 199 -11.92 5.69 -17.72
N ASN A 200 -10.70 5.18 -17.55
CA ASN A 200 -9.50 5.99 -17.75
C ASN A 200 -8.39 5.34 -18.61
N TRP A 201 -8.47 4.07 -18.99
CA TRP A 201 -7.36 3.37 -19.61
C TRP A 201 -6.85 4.05 -20.88
N ARG A 202 -7.75 4.66 -21.69
CA ARG A 202 -7.34 5.42 -22.90
C ARG A 202 -6.54 6.67 -22.57
N SER A 203 -6.94 7.38 -21.52
CA SER A 203 -6.20 8.52 -20.99
C SER A 203 -4.82 8.10 -20.47
N LEU A 204 -4.71 6.91 -19.86
CA LEU A 204 -3.45 6.39 -19.33
C LEU A 204 -2.38 6.15 -20.41
N LEU A 205 -2.76 5.96 -21.68
CA LEU A 205 -1.81 5.87 -22.81
C LEU A 205 -0.88 7.08 -22.92
N MET A 206 -1.34 8.24 -22.45
CA MET A 206 -0.62 9.52 -22.56
C MET A 206 0.09 9.93 -21.27
N VAL A 207 -0.03 9.17 -20.19
CA VAL A 207 0.64 9.49 -18.91
C VAL A 207 2.17 9.60 -19.05
N PRO A 208 2.88 8.73 -19.80
CA PRO A 208 4.32 8.90 -19.98
C PRO A 208 4.70 10.24 -20.66
N ASP A 209 3.90 10.68 -21.65
CA ASP A 209 4.14 11.96 -22.35
C ASP A 209 3.87 13.14 -21.41
N LEU A 210 2.77 13.11 -20.68
CA LEU A 210 2.41 14.13 -19.69
C LEU A 210 3.53 14.34 -18.68
N LEU A 211 4.12 13.27 -18.17
CA LEU A 211 5.06 13.34 -17.06
C LEU A 211 6.48 13.75 -17.47
N ARG A 212 6.80 13.81 -18.77
CA ARG A 212 8.08 14.37 -19.25
C ARG A 212 8.31 15.83 -18.86
N GLN A 213 7.24 16.57 -18.61
CA GLN A 213 7.34 17.98 -18.21
C GLN A 213 7.66 18.17 -16.72
N VAL A 214 7.73 17.08 -15.93
CA VAL A 214 8.04 17.11 -14.50
C VAL A 214 9.41 16.50 -14.26
N GLU A 215 10.32 17.28 -13.69
CA GLU A 215 11.64 16.79 -13.31
C GLU A 215 11.54 15.74 -12.20
N ASN A 216 12.60 14.93 -12.06
CA ASN A 216 12.71 13.88 -11.03
C ASN A 216 11.67 12.76 -11.10
N VAL A 217 10.75 12.72 -12.07
CA VAL A 217 9.94 11.54 -12.33
C VAL A 217 10.85 10.43 -12.86
N ARG A 218 10.81 9.25 -12.20
CA ARG A 218 11.66 8.12 -12.54
C ARG A 218 10.87 6.85 -12.86
N GLN A 219 9.67 6.74 -12.31
CA GLN A 219 8.97 5.47 -12.30
C GLN A 219 7.46 5.66 -12.37
N LEU A 220 6.81 4.90 -13.25
CA LEU A 220 5.37 4.85 -13.43
C LEU A 220 4.86 3.47 -13.03
N TYR A 221 4.05 3.42 -11.99
CA TYR A 221 3.36 2.19 -11.56
C TYR A 221 1.94 2.18 -12.06
N PHE A 222 1.52 1.04 -12.54
CA PHE A 222 0.14 0.77 -12.93
C PHE A 222 -0.41 -0.36 -12.07
N GLN A 223 -1.66 -0.26 -11.70
CA GLN A 223 -2.38 -1.29 -10.98
C GLN A 223 -3.83 -1.30 -11.43
N PRO A 224 -4.46 -2.48 -11.59
CA PRO A 224 -5.87 -2.53 -11.94
C PRO A 224 -6.73 -2.01 -10.80
N VAL A 225 -7.94 -1.56 -11.15
CA VAL A 225 -8.95 -1.22 -10.15
C VAL A 225 -9.35 -2.45 -9.37
N GLU A 226 -9.39 -2.33 -8.07
CA GLU A 226 -9.84 -3.37 -7.17
C GLU A 226 -11.31 -3.12 -6.80
N VAL A 227 -12.21 -3.93 -7.34
CA VAL A 227 -13.66 -3.73 -7.22
C VAL A 227 -14.35 -4.66 -6.22
N GLY A 228 -13.68 -5.73 -5.80
CA GLY A 228 -14.27 -6.76 -4.92
C GLY A 228 -14.75 -6.28 -3.55
N PHE A 229 -14.33 -5.07 -3.13
CA PHE A 229 -14.75 -4.48 -1.86
C PHE A 229 -15.96 -3.58 -1.95
N LEU A 230 -16.32 -3.15 -3.14
CA LEU A 230 -17.25 -2.04 -3.32
C LEU A 230 -18.68 -2.52 -3.52
N GLY A 231 -18.91 -3.84 -3.48
CA GLY A 231 -20.19 -4.39 -3.90
C GLY A 231 -20.55 -3.99 -5.34
N TRP A 232 -19.57 -3.43 -6.07
CA TRP A 232 -19.72 -3.13 -7.48
C TRP A 232 -19.74 -4.44 -8.24
N GLU A 233 -20.57 -4.52 -9.23
CA GLU A 233 -20.51 -5.61 -10.20
C GLU A 233 -19.14 -5.54 -10.88
N GLY A 234 -18.20 -6.35 -10.37
CA GLY A 234 -16.75 -6.19 -10.56
C GLY A 234 -16.29 -6.18 -12.00
N GLU A 235 -17.04 -6.80 -12.90
CA GLU A 235 -16.73 -6.83 -14.34
C GLU A 235 -16.91 -5.47 -15.03
N SER A 236 -17.72 -4.56 -14.50
CA SER A 236 -18.03 -3.29 -15.16
C SER A 236 -16.85 -2.32 -15.27
N TYR A 237 -15.85 -2.45 -14.38
CA TYR A 237 -14.69 -1.57 -14.35
C TYR A 237 -13.41 -2.19 -14.91
N HIS A 238 -13.38 -3.49 -15.16
CA HIS A 238 -12.20 -4.16 -15.71
C HIS A 238 -12.01 -3.82 -17.18
N VAL A 239 -10.77 -3.58 -17.55
CA VAL A 239 -10.37 -3.35 -18.94
C VAL A 239 -10.31 -4.68 -19.69
N SER A 240 -10.75 -4.73 -20.93
CA SER A 240 -10.69 -5.94 -21.78
C SER A 240 -9.24 -6.40 -22.00
N GLY A 241 -9.07 -7.67 -22.34
CA GLY A 241 -7.73 -8.21 -22.63
C GLY A 241 -7.05 -7.53 -23.81
N GLU A 242 -7.79 -7.06 -24.83
CA GLU A 242 -7.28 -6.34 -25.99
C GLU A 242 -6.89 -4.90 -25.62
N ASP A 243 -7.78 -4.14 -24.99
CA ASP A 243 -7.53 -2.79 -24.50
C ASP A 243 -6.33 -2.75 -23.55
N LEU A 244 -6.20 -3.75 -22.68
CA LEU A 244 -5.08 -3.85 -21.76
C LEU A 244 -3.77 -4.17 -22.48
N ARG A 245 -3.79 -4.94 -23.54
CA ARG A 245 -2.62 -5.20 -24.38
C ARG A 245 -2.16 -3.91 -25.05
N GLU A 246 -3.08 -3.14 -25.65
CA GLU A 246 -2.79 -1.84 -26.23
C GLU A 246 -2.16 -0.89 -25.19
N LEU A 247 -2.76 -0.80 -24.00
CA LEU A 247 -2.23 0.01 -22.90
C LEU A 247 -0.81 -0.42 -22.56
N ARG A 248 -0.59 -1.72 -22.37
CA ARG A 248 0.72 -2.27 -22.00
C ARG A 248 1.79 -1.97 -23.05
N GLU A 249 1.52 -2.26 -24.31
CA GLU A 249 2.47 -2.08 -25.41
C GLU A 249 2.81 -0.60 -25.60
N THR A 250 1.80 0.27 -25.63
CA THR A 250 1.98 1.71 -25.82
C THR A 250 2.75 2.35 -24.67
N VAL A 251 2.37 2.06 -23.43
CA VAL A 251 3.03 2.64 -22.26
C VAL A 251 4.46 2.13 -22.13
N LEU A 252 4.69 0.83 -22.39
CA LEU A 252 6.02 0.24 -22.31
C LEU A 252 6.98 0.88 -23.32
N ASP A 253 6.52 1.01 -24.60
CA ASP A 253 7.30 1.67 -25.66
C ASP A 253 7.65 3.11 -25.29
N LYS A 254 6.67 3.91 -24.83
CA LYS A 254 6.92 5.29 -24.40
C LYS A 254 7.87 5.37 -23.19
N CYS A 255 7.69 4.51 -22.18
CA CYS A 255 8.58 4.48 -21.03
C CYS A 255 10.02 4.13 -21.43
N GLN A 256 10.23 3.17 -22.34
CA GLN A 256 11.55 2.83 -22.86
C GLN A 256 12.19 4.01 -23.59
N ARG A 257 11.44 4.68 -24.46
CA ARG A 257 11.92 5.86 -25.18
C ARG A 257 12.30 7.02 -24.25
N TYR A 258 11.60 7.19 -23.14
CA TYR A 258 11.80 8.32 -22.21
C TYR A 258 12.73 7.98 -21.05
N GLY A 259 13.22 6.74 -20.97
CA GLY A 259 14.07 6.29 -19.87
C GLY A 259 13.34 6.19 -18.52
N LEU A 260 12.03 5.94 -18.56
CA LEU A 260 11.19 5.76 -17.38
C LEU A 260 11.06 4.28 -17.01
N GLU A 261 11.16 3.97 -15.73
CA GLU A 261 10.86 2.63 -15.23
C GLU A 261 9.34 2.42 -15.12
N THR A 262 8.88 1.20 -15.42
CA THR A 262 7.46 0.84 -15.27
C THR A 262 7.29 -0.64 -14.92
N ASN A 263 6.27 -0.98 -14.14
CA ASN A 263 5.90 -2.36 -13.83
C ASN A 263 5.00 -3.00 -14.88
N ILE A 264 4.44 -2.21 -15.81
CA ILE A 264 3.47 -2.73 -16.80
C ILE A 264 4.11 -3.75 -17.77
N GLY A 265 5.45 -3.69 -17.92
CA GLY A 265 6.24 -4.64 -18.70
C GLY A 265 6.70 -5.87 -17.93
N ASP A 266 6.50 -5.94 -16.61
CA ASP A 266 6.93 -7.07 -15.81
C ASP A 266 6.18 -8.34 -16.24
N PRO A 267 6.87 -9.51 -16.40
CA PRO A 267 6.21 -10.78 -16.73
C PRO A 267 5.16 -11.20 -15.68
N ASP A 268 5.33 -10.70 -14.45
CA ASP A 268 4.43 -10.93 -13.33
C ASP A 268 3.37 -9.83 -13.19
N PHE A 269 3.35 -8.85 -14.10
CA PHE A 269 2.25 -7.88 -14.17
C PHE A 269 1.00 -8.61 -14.65
N ASP A 270 0.15 -8.93 -13.70
CA ASP A 270 -1.16 -9.48 -13.96
C ASP A 270 -2.19 -8.35 -13.79
N PRO A 271 -2.89 -7.99 -14.87
CA PRO A 271 -3.92 -6.96 -14.83
C PRO A 271 -5.09 -7.30 -13.91
N LEU A 272 -5.20 -8.55 -13.53
CA LEU A 272 -6.21 -9.02 -12.59
C LEU A 272 -5.66 -9.18 -11.16
N PHE A 273 -4.42 -8.79 -10.87
CA PHE A 273 -3.70 -8.91 -9.57
C PHE A 273 -3.56 -10.33 -9.01
N PHE A 274 -3.84 -11.35 -9.78
CA PHE A 274 -4.26 -12.63 -9.26
C PHE A 274 -3.38 -13.79 -9.69
N LYS A 275 -2.05 -13.65 -9.55
CA LYS A 275 -1.28 -14.88 -9.38
C LYS A 275 -1.65 -15.44 -8.00
N PRO A 276 -2.23 -16.65 -7.94
CA PRO A 276 -2.51 -17.26 -6.65
C PRO A 276 -1.20 -17.44 -5.90
N PHE A 277 -1.07 -16.79 -4.75
CA PHE A 277 0.01 -17.09 -3.83
C PHE A 277 -0.33 -18.40 -3.12
N LYS A 278 0.57 -19.36 -3.14
CA LYS A 278 0.41 -20.59 -2.33
C LYS A 278 0.30 -20.29 -0.84
N LEU A 279 0.89 -19.16 -0.41
CA LEU A 279 0.90 -18.73 0.98
C LEU A 279 1.07 -17.21 1.04
N CYS A 280 0.31 -16.56 1.94
CA CYS A 280 0.46 -15.14 2.19
C CYS A 280 1.79 -14.83 2.88
N GLU A 281 2.64 -14.05 2.23
CA GLU A 281 3.99 -13.69 2.71
C GLU A 281 3.98 -12.49 3.67
N TYR A 282 2.90 -11.68 3.70
CA TYR A 282 2.86 -10.42 4.44
C TYR A 282 3.21 -10.56 5.93
N PRO A 283 2.58 -11.46 6.70
CA PRO A 283 2.90 -11.59 8.12
C PRO A 283 4.25 -12.24 8.43
N PHE A 284 4.96 -12.74 7.42
CA PHE A 284 6.26 -13.40 7.62
C PHE A 284 7.45 -12.50 7.30
N PHE A 285 7.36 -11.71 6.24
CA PHE A 285 8.43 -10.81 5.80
C PHE A 285 7.97 -9.67 4.88
N GLY A 286 6.65 -9.52 4.64
CA GLY A 286 6.12 -8.49 3.76
C GLY A 286 6.02 -7.11 4.43
N TYR A 287 5.03 -6.34 4.01
CA TYR A 287 4.68 -5.07 4.61
C TYR A 287 3.54 -5.25 5.60
N ILE A 288 3.74 -4.77 6.82
CA ILE A 288 2.69 -4.66 7.84
C ILE A 288 2.25 -3.21 7.93
N THR A 289 1.19 -2.93 8.66
CA THR A 289 0.65 -1.56 8.76
C THR A 289 0.57 -1.09 10.21
N LEU A 290 0.95 0.16 10.46
CA LEU A 290 0.67 0.90 11.69
C LEU A 290 -0.43 1.92 11.38
N ASN A 291 -1.53 1.86 12.09
CA ASN A 291 -2.62 2.81 11.90
C ASN A 291 -2.51 4.05 12.80
N TYR A 292 -3.35 5.04 12.54
CA TYR A 292 -3.41 6.31 13.28
C TYR A 292 -3.81 6.15 14.77
N GLU A 293 -4.23 4.97 15.21
CA GLU A 293 -4.51 4.66 16.62
C GLU A 293 -3.31 4.02 17.33
N GLY A 294 -2.21 3.74 16.61
CA GLY A 294 -1.00 3.10 17.16
C GLY A 294 -1.04 1.57 17.13
N PHE A 295 -2.04 0.96 16.48
CA PHE A 295 -2.15 -0.49 16.35
C PHE A 295 -1.43 -1.00 15.10
N VAL A 296 -0.82 -2.17 15.24
CA VAL A 296 -0.18 -2.89 14.13
C VAL A 296 -1.15 -3.90 13.54
N ALA A 297 -1.32 -3.85 12.22
CA ALA A 297 -2.08 -4.81 11.43
C ALA A 297 -1.17 -5.66 10.55
N PRO A 298 -1.57 -6.89 10.17
CA PRO A 298 -0.71 -7.81 9.44
C PRO A 298 -0.52 -7.44 7.96
N CYS A 299 -1.35 -6.57 7.41
CA CYS A 299 -1.25 -6.02 6.06
C CYS A 299 -2.15 -4.79 5.90
N CYS A 300 -1.98 -4.05 4.79
CA CYS A 300 -2.74 -2.84 4.50
C CYS A 300 -4.27 -3.06 4.39
N ARG A 301 -4.73 -4.26 4.01
CA ARG A 301 -6.16 -4.60 3.92
C ARG A 301 -6.84 -4.74 5.27
N LEU A 302 -6.06 -5.00 6.30
CA LEU A 302 -6.54 -5.27 7.65
C LEU A 302 -6.22 -4.14 8.63
N THR A 303 -5.73 -3.00 8.15
CA THR A 303 -5.25 -1.85 8.95
C THR A 303 -6.23 -1.45 10.04
N ASN A 304 -7.52 -1.42 9.73
CA ASN A 304 -8.58 -1.03 10.66
C ASN A 304 -9.51 -2.21 11.04
N VAL A 305 -9.07 -3.45 10.80
CA VAL A 305 -9.87 -4.66 11.01
C VAL A 305 -9.25 -5.56 12.06
N ALA A 306 -7.97 -5.93 11.92
CA ALA A 306 -7.30 -6.88 12.79
C ALA A 306 -6.02 -6.27 13.38
N HIS A 307 -6.02 -6.06 14.68
CA HIS A 307 -4.91 -5.47 15.42
C HIS A 307 -4.09 -6.58 16.09
N MET A 308 -2.82 -6.69 15.71
CA MET A 308 -1.88 -7.72 16.21
C MET A 308 -1.14 -7.27 17.47
N GLY A 309 -1.11 -5.97 17.74
CA GLY A 309 -0.50 -5.37 18.93
C GLY A 309 -0.61 -3.85 18.91
N ASP A 310 -0.17 -3.22 19.98
CA ASP A 310 -0.23 -1.78 20.23
C ASP A 310 1.16 -1.22 20.51
N LEU A 311 1.70 -0.42 19.58
CA LEU A 311 3.03 0.16 19.74
C LEU A 311 3.08 1.31 20.78
N LYS A 312 1.97 1.75 21.32
CA LYS A 312 1.97 2.66 22.46
C LYS A 312 2.49 1.95 23.71
N GLU A 313 2.08 0.70 23.90
CA GLU A 313 2.35 -0.10 25.10
C GLU A 313 3.51 -1.10 24.89
N GLN A 314 3.71 -1.58 23.68
CA GLN A 314 4.62 -2.68 23.35
C GLN A 314 5.82 -2.20 22.52
N THR A 315 6.91 -2.93 22.59
CA THR A 315 8.01 -2.82 21.63
C THR A 315 7.60 -3.47 20.29
N PHE A 316 8.32 -3.12 19.23
CA PHE A 316 8.08 -3.74 17.92
C PHE A 316 8.27 -5.26 17.94
N GLU A 317 9.29 -5.74 18.65
CA GLU A 317 9.61 -7.17 18.77
C GLU A 317 8.53 -7.95 19.54
N GLU A 318 7.97 -7.38 20.61
CA GLU A 318 6.86 -7.97 21.36
C GLU A 318 5.61 -8.10 20.51
N VAL A 319 5.35 -7.13 19.62
CA VAL A 319 4.24 -7.23 18.66
C VAL A 319 4.55 -8.26 17.58
N TRP A 320 5.72 -8.16 16.92
CA TRP A 320 6.07 -8.95 15.75
C TRP A 320 6.19 -10.45 16.02
N ASN A 321 6.69 -10.84 17.20
CA ASN A 321 6.77 -12.21 17.67
C ASN A 321 5.78 -12.54 18.79
N GLY A 322 4.83 -11.64 19.05
CA GLY A 322 3.75 -11.84 20.00
C GLY A 322 2.78 -12.96 19.58
N GLU A 323 1.90 -13.30 20.51
CA GLU A 323 0.96 -14.40 20.35
C GLU A 323 0.09 -14.24 19.07
N ALA A 324 -0.45 -13.04 18.83
CA ALA A 324 -1.33 -12.76 17.71
C ALA A 324 -0.68 -13.04 16.35
N PHE A 325 0.55 -12.50 16.10
CA PHE A 325 1.27 -12.78 14.86
C PHE A 325 1.71 -14.24 14.74
N THR A 326 2.14 -14.86 15.84
CA THR A 326 2.59 -16.26 15.85
C THR A 326 1.45 -17.21 15.53
N GLN A 327 0.28 -16.99 16.14
CA GLN A 327 -0.93 -17.76 15.84
C GLN A 327 -1.39 -17.54 14.39
N LEU A 328 -1.44 -16.28 13.91
CA LEU A 328 -1.80 -15.99 12.54
C LEU A 328 -0.91 -16.73 11.54
N ARG A 329 0.42 -16.68 11.74
CA ARG A 329 1.37 -17.40 10.89
C ARG A 329 1.16 -18.91 10.94
N ALA A 330 0.93 -19.46 12.14
CA ALA A 330 0.69 -20.90 12.32
C ALA A 330 -0.58 -21.38 11.59
N LEU A 331 -1.64 -20.58 11.61
CA LEU A 331 -2.87 -20.85 10.86
C LEU A 331 -2.62 -20.78 9.35
N MET A 332 -1.97 -19.72 8.87
CA MET A 332 -1.68 -19.53 7.44
C MET A 332 -0.82 -20.65 6.87
N LEU A 333 0.16 -21.17 7.62
CA LEU A 333 1.00 -22.31 7.20
C LEU A 333 0.18 -23.59 6.96
N LYS A 334 -1.00 -23.70 7.59
CA LYS A 334 -1.94 -24.82 7.41
C LYS A 334 -2.98 -24.56 6.31
N GLY A 335 -2.99 -23.36 5.70
CA GLY A 335 -4.05 -22.91 4.81
C GLY A 335 -5.34 -22.49 5.54
N ASP A 336 -5.30 -22.43 6.87
CA ASP A 336 -6.44 -22.18 7.75
C ASP A 336 -6.52 -20.69 8.10
N TYR A 337 -6.95 -19.88 7.15
CA TYR A 337 -6.98 -18.43 7.27
C TYR A 337 -8.16 -17.93 8.10
N PRO A 338 -7.97 -16.90 8.95
CA PRO A 338 -9.08 -16.27 9.68
C PRO A 338 -10.13 -15.65 8.77
N SER A 339 -11.36 -15.49 9.26
CA SER A 339 -12.50 -14.94 8.52
C SER A 339 -12.23 -13.56 7.92
N TYR A 340 -11.49 -12.70 8.64
CA TYR A 340 -11.12 -11.38 8.11
C TYR A 340 -10.18 -11.45 6.90
N CYS A 341 -9.36 -12.51 6.76
CA CYS A 341 -8.58 -12.74 5.54
C CYS A 341 -9.49 -13.14 4.38
N HIS A 342 -10.47 -14.02 4.60
CA HIS A 342 -11.42 -14.43 3.58
C HIS A 342 -12.25 -13.26 3.06
N SER A 343 -12.71 -12.39 3.95
CA SER A 343 -13.60 -11.28 3.59
C SER A 343 -12.90 -10.05 3.01
N ARG A 344 -11.59 -9.90 3.20
CA ARG A 344 -10.86 -8.66 2.84
C ARG A 344 -9.68 -8.86 1.91
N CYS A 345 -9.27 -10.11 1.64
CA CYS A 345 -8.10 -10.39 0.83
C CYS A 345 -8.44 -10.38 -0.66
N ASN A 346 -7.80 -9.48 -1.42
CA ASN A 346 -7.87 -9.46 -2.88
C ASN A 346 -6.82 -10.35 -3.52
N TYR A 347 -5.79 -10.70 -2.77
CA TYR A 347 -4.80 -11.64 -3.25
C TYR A 347 -5.44 -13.01 -3.24
N ARG A 348 -5.50 -13.69 -4.40
CA ARG A 348 -5.93 -15.08 -4.48
C ARG A 348 -4.89 -15.97 -3.81
N VAL A 349 -4.98 -16.05 -2.48
CA VAL A 349 -4.20 -17.00 -1.70
C VAL A 349 -4.96 -18.31 -1.68
N GLU A 350 -4.26 -19.44 -1.83
CA GLU A 350 -4.87 -20.76 -1.62
C GLU A 350 -5.26 -20.89 -0.15
N MET A 351 -6.54 -20.74 0.13
CA MET A 351 -7.13 -20.85 1.47
C MET A 351 -8.03 -22.07 1.53
N ASN A 352 -8.19 -22.67 2.71
CA ASN A 352 -9.22 -23.67 2.94
C ASN A 352 -10.61 -23.07 2.65
N ALA A 353 -11.55 -23.89 2.18
CA ALA A 353 -12.88 -23.42 1.78
C ALA A 353 -13.66 -22.71 2.91
N GLN A 354 -13.42 -23.12 4.16
CA GLN A 354 -14.01 -22.48 5.33
C GLN A 354 -12.96 -21.67 6.10
N PRO A 355 -13.32 -20.49 6.63
CA PRO A 355 -12.43 -19.74 7.49
C PRO A 355 -12.16 -20.47 8.80
N SER A 356 -10.97 -20.20 9.38
CA SER A 356 -10.62 -20.69 10.71
C SER A 356 -11.61 -20.22 11.77
N SER A 357 -11.92 -21.07 12.72
CA SER A 357 -12.62 -20.71 13.93
C SER A 357 -11.78 -19.82 14.86
N GLN A 358 -10.46 -19.78 14.67
CA GLN A 358 -9.56 -18.94 15.43
C GLN A 358 -9.40 -17.56 14.78
N THR A 359 -9.42 -16.54 15.61
CA THR A 359 -9.31 -15.14 15.18
C THR A 359 -8.17 -14.47 15.93
N PRO A 360 -6.90 -14.66 15.48
CA PRO A 360 -5.74 -14.03 16.10
C PRO A 360 -5.82 -12.50 16.06
N GLY A 361 -5.36 -11.87 17.12
CA GLY A 361 -5.41 -10.43 17.24
C GLY A 361 -6.73 -9.90 17.79
N ARG A 362 -6.75 -8.61 18.07
CA ARG A 362 -7.95 -7.91 18.53
C ARG A 362 -8.71 -7.37 17.34
N LEU A 363 -9.94 -7.83 17.14
CA LEU A 363 -10.81 -7.20 16.15
C LEU A 363 -11.24 -5.83 16.67
N LYS A 364 -11.23 -4.83 15.79
CA LYS A 364 -11.90 -3.57 16.07
C LYS A 364 -13.39 -3.89 16.18
N ARG A 365 -13.98 -3.72 17.36
CA ARG A 365 -15.43 -3.73 17.47
C ARG A 365 -15.94 -2.63 16.55
N PRO A 366 -16.93 -2.89 15.67
CA PRO A 366 -17.68 -1.79 15.08
C PRO A 366 -18.08 -0.89 16.27
N ALA A 367 -17.88 0.42 16.15
CA ALA A 367 -18.45 1.37 17.09
C ALA A 367 -19.89 0.96 17.23
N ALA A 368 -20.36 0.71 18.47
CA ALA A 368 -21.65 0.12 18.73
C ALA A 368 -22.68 0.80 17.82
N ALA A 369 -23.06 0.13 16.75
CA ALA A 369 -24.18 0.53 15.96
C ALA A 369 -25.35 0.55 16.94
N GLY A 370 -25.92 1.68 17.14
CA GLY A 370 -27.26 1.76 17.68
C GLY A 370 -28.07 0.74 16.89
N ALA A 371 -28.67 -0.22 17.58
CA ALA A 371 -29.32 -1.39 17.05
C ALA A 371 -30.00 -1.13 15.69
N GLY A 372 -29.51 -1.75 14.62
CA GLY A 372 -30.08 -1.64 13.27
C GLY A 372 -29.19 -2.23 12.20
N GLU A 373 -29.38 -3.51 11.92
CA GLU A 373 -29.34 -4.13 10.60
C GLU A 373 -28.30 -3.64 9.57
N GLY A 374 -27.05 -4.04 9.67
CA GLY A 374 -26.05 -3.73 8.63
C GLY A 374 -25.08 -4.87 8.31
N LEU A 375 -24.93 -5.87 9.17
CA LEU A 375 -24.00 -6.99 8.96
C LEU A 375 -24.67 -8.30 8.53
N LEU A 376 -25.98 -8.38 8.56
CA LEU A 376 -26.76 -9.55 8.07
C LEU A 376 -26.97 -9.56 6.55
N ALA A 377 -26.69 -8.43 5.85
CA ALA A 377 -26.90 -8.34 4.41
C ALA A 377 -25.82 -9.05 3.58
N ILE A 378 -24.67 -9.42 4.14
CA ILE A 378 -23.60 -10.09 3.39
C ILE A 378 -23.79 -11.62 3.39
N GLU A 379 -24.45 -12.19 4.40
CA GLU A 379 -24.78 -13.63 4.40
C GLU A 379 -25.99 -13.98 3.53
N GLN A 380 -26.85 -13.01 3.19
CA GLN A 380 -28.03 -13.27 2.35
C GLN A 380 -27.78 -13.16 0.85
N LEU A 381 -26.61 -12.67 0.40
CA LEU A 381 -26.25 -12.59 -1.03
C LEU A 381 -25.47 -13.82 -1.55
N GLN A 382 -25.24 -14.82 -0.72
CA GLN A 382 -24.62 -16.10 -1.14
C GLN A 382 -25.64 -17.24 -1.32
N GLY A 383 -26.92 -16.94 -1.32
CA GLY A 383 -28.03 -17.92 -1.40
C GLY A 383 -29.10 -17.57 -2.44
N ALA A 384 -28.72 -17.05 -3.62
CA ALA A 384 -29.61 -16.97 -4.79
C ALA A 384 -28.81 -17.14 -6.08
#